data_187351958d0e0d125388f93e8144861b
#
_entry.id   187351958d0e0d125388f93e8144861b
#
_cell.length_a   1.000
_cell.length_b   1.000
_cell.length_c   1.000
_cell.angle_alpha   90.00
_cell.angle_beta   90.00
_cell.angle_gamma   90.00
#
_symmetry.space_group_name_H-M   'P 1'
#
loop_
_entity.id
_entity.type
_entity.pdbx_description
1 polymer ?
#
loop_
_entity_poly.entity_id
_entity_poly.type
_entity_poly.pdbx_seq_one_letter_code
_entity_poly.pdbx_strand_id
1 'polypeptide(L)'
;RTSAAAELIEKVKFSAVKGNISEIKALMGVSAQTKGVDAAEGDSGSADDAAELAKSFSKKTGAITVITGKVDIITDGKRVFKIYNGAPLMKSVTGTGCMLSALLGAFLAANKENMLEAAAAAVCMMGICGEKALARMKKEDGNSSYRNYIIDAVYNFSEIDMEAAKYEL
;
A
#
# COMPACT_ATOMS: atom_id res chain seq x y z
N ARG A 1 -13.05 15.20 -6.19
CA ARG A 1 -12.57 13.80 -6.25
C ARG A 1 -12.87 13.04 -4.95
N THR A 2 -12.64 13.65 -3.79
CA THR A 2 -12.86 13.02 -2.48
C THR A 2 -14.34 12.69 -2.22
N SER A 3 -15.27 13.58 -2.63
CA SER A 3 -16.71 13.34 -2.47
C SER A 3 -17.20 12.12 -3.24
N ALA A 4 -16.77 11.94 -4.49
CA ALA A 4 -17.13 10.77 -5.29
C ALA A 4 -16.59 9.46 -4.69
N ALA A 5 -15.37 9.48 -4.16
CA ALA A 5 -14.79 8.29 -3.50
C ALA A 5 -15.53 7.95 -2.20
N ALA A 6 -15.91 8.95 -1.41
CA ALA A 6 -16.73 8.74 -0.20
C ALA A 6 -18.10 8.15 -0.56
N GLU A 7 -18.78 8.69 -1.58
CA GLU A 7 -20.06 8.18 -2.06
C GLU A 7 -19.95 6.72 -2.57
N LEU A 8 -18.87 6.38 -3.27
CA LEU A 8 -18.62 5.00 -3.70
C LEU A 8 -18.47 4.04 -2.53
N ILE A 9 -17.73 4.44 -1.48
CA ILE A 9 -17.52 3.62 -0.28
C ILE A 9 -18.85 3.35 0.45
N GLU A 10 -19.77 4.31 0.43
CA GLU A 10 -21.09 4.13 1.03
C GLU A 10 -22.02 3.21 0.22
N LYS A 11 -21.90 3.24 -1.12
CA LYS A 11 -22.81 2.53 -2.02
C LYS A 11 -22.29 1.19 -2.49
N VAL A 12 -20.98 0.95 -2.45
CA VAL A 12 -20.34 -0.25 -2.99
C VAL A 12 -19.59 -0.99 -1.88
N LYS A 13 -19.83 -2.28 -1.75
CA LYS A 13 -19.06 -3.15 -0.86
C LYS A 13 -17.74 -3.53 -1.54
N PHE A 14 -16.66 -2.88 -1.13
CA PHE A 14 -15.33 -3.18 -1.63
C PHE A 14 -14.68 -4.34 -0.86
N SER A 15 -13.91 -5.18 -1.57
CA SER A 15 -13.06 -6.20 -0.93
C SER A 15 -11.83 -5.57 -0.27
N ALA A 16 -11.27 -4.53 -0.90
CA ALA A 16 -10.16 -3.76 -0.34
C ALA A 16 -10.22 -2.29 -0.74
N VAL A 17 -9.68 -1.42 0.12
CA VAL A 17 -9.45 0.00 -0.15
C VAL A 17 -7.99 0.31 0.12
N LYS A 18 -7.32 0.94 -0.86
CA LYS A 18 -5.92 1.32 -0.76
C LYS A 18 -5.76 2.83 -0.91
N GLY A 19 -4.93 3.41 -0.08
CA GLY A 19 -4.54 4.82 -0.17
C GLY A 19 -3.32 5.12 0.68
N ASN A 20 -2.78 6.35 0.59
CA ASN A 20 -1.86 6.84 1.60
C ASN A 20 -2.64 7.32 2.84
N ILE A 21 -1.92 7.65 3.91
CA ILE A 21 -2.55 8.04 5.19
C ILE A 21 -3.48 9.24 5.03
N SER A 22 -3.12 10.23 4.21
CA SER A 22 -3.93 11.43 3.98
C SER A 22 -5.20 11.12 3.19
N GLU A 23 -5.12 10.22 2.22
CA GLU A 23 -6.27 9.74 1.44
C GLU A 23 -7.27 9.00 2.34
N ILE A 24 -6.80 8.11 3.20
CA ILE A 24 -7.67 7.36 4.13
C ILE A 24 -8.29 8.30 5.17
N LYS A 25 -7.53 9.27 5.71
CA LYS A 25 -8.09 10.31 6.59
C LYS A 25 -9.20 11.09 5.90
N ALA A 26 -9.01 11.50 4.66
CA ALA A 26 -10.02 12.21 3.88
C ALA A 26 -11.29 11.38 3.66
N LEU A 27 -11.16 10.07 3.41
CA LEU A 27 -12.29 9.14 3.27
C LEU A 27 -13.01 8.86 4.59
N MET A 28 -12.32 8.98 5.71
CA MET A 28 -12.94 8.89 7.04
C MET A 28 -13.80 10.12 7.39
N GLY A 29 -13.71 11.20 6.63
CA GLY A 29 -14.36 12.48 6.95
C GLY A 29 -13.67 13.23 8.08
N VAL A 30 -12.47 12.81 8.47
CA VAL A 30 -11.63 13.55 9.42
C VAL A 30 -11.08 14.76 8.69
N SER A 31 -11.76 15.92 8.84
CA SER A 31 -11.25 17.18 8.33
C SER A 31 -9.87 17.45 8.94
N ALA A 32 -8.96 18.04 8.17
CA ALA A 32 -7.61 18.42 8.57
C ALA A 32 -7.54 19.50 9.68
N GLN A 33 -8.49 19.53 10.61
CA GLN A 33 -8.58 20.45 11.74
C GLN A 33 -8.17 19.84 13.09
N THR A 34 -7.28 18.88 13.10
CA THR A 34 -6.45 18.67 14.29
C THR A 34 -5.21 19.53 14.14
N LYS A 35 -5.29 20.75 14.69
CA LYS A 35 -4.13 21.60 14.97
C LYS A 35 -3.12 20.75 15.74
N GLY A 36 -1.94 20.50 15.16
CA GLY A 36 -0.82 19.94 15.89
C GLY A 36 0.07 18.95 15.17
N VAL A 37 -0.18 18.64 13.88
CA VAL A 37 0.84 17.95 13.05
C VAL A 37 0.93 18.71 11.74
N ASP A 38 1.97 19.51 11.60
CA ASP A 38 2.27 20.26 10.40
C ASP A 38 2.25 19.35 9.17
N ALA A 39 1.39 19.68 8.22
CA ALA A 39 1.40 19.16 6.86
C ALA A 39 2.55 19.87 6.10
N ALA A 40 3.77 19.66 6.53
CA ALA A 40 4.97 20.03 5.83
C ALA A 40 5.86 18.80 5.75
N GLU A 41 6.01 18.26 4.54
CA GLU A 41 7.09 17.37 4.12
C GLU A 41 7.46 16.25 5.10
N GLY A 42 6.67 15.19 5.12
CA GLY A 42 7.00 13.95 5.82
C GLY A 42 5.75 13.29 6.38
N ASP A 43 5.52 12.12 5.91
CA ASP A 43 4.60 11.08 6.36
C ASP A 43 4.88 10.74 7.86
N SER A 44 4.57 11.64 8.80
CA SER A 44 5.02 11.60 10.18
C SER A 44 3.94 11.22 11.21
N GLY A 45 2.98 10.39 10.80
CA GLY A 45 2.26 9.56 11.76
C GLY A 45 3.13 8.35 12.08
N SER A 46 3.20 7.92 13.34
CA SER A 46 3.87 6.67 13.66
C SER A 46 3.19 5.51 12.90
N ALA A 47 3.91 4.40 12.66
CA ALA A 47 3.30 3.21 12.05
C ALA A 47 2.08 2.73 12.87
N ASP A 48 2.08 2.97 14.17
CA ASP A 48 0.99 2.63 15.08
C ASP A 48 -0.24 3.53 14.87
N ASP A 49 -0.05 4.85 14.65
CA ASP A 49 -1.16 5.76 14.30
C ASP A 49 -1.80 5.37 12.97
N ALA A 50 -0.99 4.99 11.98
CA ALA A 50 -1.46 4.51 10.70
C ALA A 50 -2.23 3.17 10.86
N ALA A 51 -1.77 2.28 11.73
CA ALA A 51 -2.44 1.02 12.03
C ALA A 51 -3.81 1.22 12.68
N GLU A 52 -3.91 2.12 13.67
CA GLU A 52 -5.20 2.42 14.32
C GLU A 52 -6.19 3.11 13.36
N LEU A 53 -5.71 4.02 12.50
CA LEU A 53 -6.52 4.60 11.44
C LEU A 53 -7.03 3.54 10.47
N ALA A 54 -6.14 2.64 10.01
CA ALA A 54 -6.48 1.56 9.09
C ALA A 54 -7.51 0.60 9.71
N LYS A 55 -7.33 0.20 10.97
CA LYS A 55 -8.31 -0.64 11.70
C LYS A 55 -9.67 0.02 11.78
N SER A 56 -9.70 1.31 12.14
CA SER A 56 -10.95 2.07 12.26
C SER A 56 -11.67 2.15 10.91
N PHE A 57 -10.93 2.41 9.83
CA PHE A 57 -11.48 2.47 8.48
C PHE A 57 -11.99 1.09 8.01
N SER A 58 -11.21 0.03 8.24
CA SER A 58 -11.59 -1.33 7.91
C SER A 58 -12.87 -1.77 8.66
N LYS A 59 -12.97 -1.47 9.96
CA LYS A 59 -14.19 -1.76 10.73
C LYS A 59 -15.42 -1.01 10.21
N LYS A 60 -15.25 0.24 9.79
CA LYS A 60 -16.31 1.07 9.22
C LYS A 60 -16.81 0.55 7.88
N THR A 61 -15.91 0.11 7.02
CA THR A 61 -16.21 -0.26 5.62
C THR A 61 -16.42 -1.74 5.40
N GLY A 62 -15.89 -2.58 6.29
CA GLY A 62 -15.81 -4.04 6.11
C GLY A 62 -14.79 -4.49 5.08
N ALA A 63 -13.99 -3.57 4.53
CA ALA A 63 -12.98 -3.84 3.51
C ALA A 63 -11.59 -4.07 4.14
N ILE A 64 -10.76 -4.88 3.50
CA ILE A 64 -9.32 -4.88 3.78
C ILE A 64 -8.79 -3.46 3.52
N THR A 65 -8.10 -2.89 4.48
CA THR A 65 -7.51 -1.56 4.34
C THR A 65 -6.01 -1.67 4.14
N VAL A 66 -5.51 -0.99 3.10
CA VAL A 66 -4.08 -0.90 2.79
C VAL A 66 -3.67 0.57 2.84
N ILE A 67 -2.88 0.96 3.83
CA ILE A 67 -2.26 2.29 3.90
C ILE A 67 -0.81 2.16 3.43
N THR A 68 -0.48 2.83 2.32
CA THR A 68 0.89 2.85 1.81
C THR A 68 1.68 4.01 2.40
N GLY A 69 2.94 3.74 2.79
CA GLY A 69 3.80 4.72 3.44
C GLY A 69 5.28 4.31 3.45
N LYS A 70 6.00 4.74 4.48
CA LYS A 70 7.35 4.24 4.77
C LYS A 70 7.30 2.79 5.30
N VAL A 71 6.28 2.51 6.09
CA VAL A 71 5.83 1.19 6.50
C VAL A 71 4.41 1.06 5.96
N ASP A 72 4.15 0.02 5.18
CA ASP A 72 2.82 -0.23 4.66
C ASP A 72 2.00 -1.01 5.70
N ILE A 73 0.75 -0.60 5.89
CA ILE A 73 -0.17 -1.18 6.87
C ILE A 73 -1.31 -1.89 6.14
N ILE A 74 -1.54 -3.15 6.47
CA ILE A 74 -2.64 -3.94 5.91
C ILE A 74 -3.46 -4.54 7.03
N THR A 75 -4.79 -4.37 7.02
CA THR A 75 -5.65 -4.87 8.08
C THR A 75 -7.04 -5.27 7.61
N ASP A 76 -7.63 -6.25 8.32
CA ASP A 76 -9.03 -6.63 8.25
C ASP A 76 -9.89 -5.97 9.37
N GLY A 77 -9.30 -5.02 10.11
CA GLY A 77 -9.89 -4.38 11.28
C GLY A 77 -9.61 -5.10 12.60
N LYS A 78 -9.00 -6.30 12.57
CA LYS A 78 -8.61 -7.09 13.74
C LYS A 78 -7.10 -7.32 13.77
N ARG A 79 -6.58 -8.00 12.75
CA ARG A 79 -5.15 -8.28 12.56
C ARG A 79 -4.51 -7.18 11.73
N VAL A 80 -3.22 -6.94 11.93
CA VAL A 80 -2.46 -5.92 11.19
C VAL A 80 -1.15 -6.50 10.71
N PHE A 81 -0.90 -6.41 9.42
CA PHE A 81 0.45 -6.59 8.89
C PHE A 81 1.12 -5.24 8.72
N LYS A 82 2.36 -5.11 9.20
CA LYS A 82 3.28 -4.01 8.92
C LYS A 82 4.32 -4.52 7.95
N ILE A 83 4.41 -3.92 6.77
CA ILE A 83 5.34 -4.35 5.71
C ILE A 83 6.45 -3.31 5.57
N TYR A 84 7.69 -3.78 5.57
CA TYR A 84 8.89 -2.95 5.54
C TYR A 84 9.64 -3.01 4.21
N ASN A 85 9.16 -3.81 3.25
CA ASN A 85 9.74 -3.89 1.91
C ASN A 85 9.41 -2.63 1.10
N GLY A 86 10.35 -2.24 0.27
CA GLY A 86 10.21 -1.13 -0.66
C GLY A 86 11.46 -0.27 -0.73
N ALA A 87 11.50 0.61 -1.71
CA ALA A 87 12.60 1.52 -1.93
C ALA A 87 12.10 2.97 -2.04
N PRO A 88 12.78 3.97 -1.42
CA PRO A 88 12.36 5.37 -1.48
C PRO A 88 12.17 5.90 -2.91
N LEU A 89 12.95 5.39 -3.86
CA LEU A 89 12.88 5.77 -5.27
C LEU A 89 11.53 5.44 -5.92
N MET A 90 10.77 4.47 -5.37
CA MET A 90 9.42 4.16 -5.87
C MET A 90 8.48 5.37 -5.85
N LYS A 91 8.67 6.30 -4.91
CA LYS A 91 7.87 7.54 -4.83
C LYS A 91 8.07 8.46 -6.04
N SER A 92 9.23 8.37 -6.69
CA SER A 92 9.57 9.19 -7.86
C SER A 92 8.99 8.65 -9.18
N VAL A 93 8.37 7.47 -9.14
CA VAL A 93 7.82 6.82 -10.33
C VAL A 93 6.30 6.91 -10.32
N THR A 94 5.75 7.66 -11.28
CA THR A 94 4.31 7.69 -11.50
C THR A 94 3.79 6.31 -11.91
N GLY A 95 2.76 5.82 -11.21
CA GLY A 95 2.08 4.57 -11.55
C GLY A 95 2.41 3.38 -10.65
N THR A 96 3.39 3.47 -9.74
CA THR A 96 3.67 2.39 -8.77
C THR A 96 2.45 2.05 -7.92
N GLY A 97 1.70 3.07 -7.48
CA GLY A 97 0.44 2.87 -6.76
C GLY A 97 -0.63 2.16 -7.59
N CYS A 98 -0.72 2.44 -8.90
CA CYS A 98 -1.64 1.75 -9.81
C CYS A 98 -1.21 0.30 -10.05
N MET A 99 0.10 0.04 -10.20
CA MET A 99 0.63 -1.33 -10.29
C MET A 99 0.28 -2.14 -9.04
N LEU A 100 0.49 -1.58 -7.85
CA LEU A 100 0.08 -2.24 -6.61
C LEU A 100 -1.43 -2.51 -6.56
N SER A 101 -2.27 -1.59 -7.04
CA SER A 101 -3.73 -1.81 -7.07
C SER A 101 -4.11 -2.99 -7.98
N ALA A 102 -3.42 -3.14 -9.12
CA ALA A 102 -3.62 -4.28 -10.02
C ALA A 102 -3.19 -5.61 -9.38
N LEU A 103 -2.02 -5.62 -8.71
CA LEU A 103 -1.55 -6.79 -7.96
C LEU A 103 -2.52 -7.16 -6.84
N LEU A 104 -2.97 -6.19 -6.03
CA LEU A 104 -3.97 -6.42 -4.98
C LEU A 104 -5.24 -7.06 -5.56
N GLY A 105 -5.75 -6.54 -6.66
CA GLY A 105 -6.92 -7.10 -7.33
C GLY A 105 -6.72 -8.57 -7.72
N ALA A 106 -5.57 -8.91 -8.33
CA ALA A 106 -5.25 -10.26 -8.74
C ALA A 106 -5.10 -11.21 -7.54
N PHE A 107 -4.34 -10.80 -6.50
CA PHE A 107 -4.13 -11.62 -5.30
C PHE A 107 -5.42 -11.89 -4.53
N LEU A 108 -6.26 -10.87 -4.35
CA LEU A 108 -7.54 -10.99 -3.65
C LEU A 108 -8.54 -11.86 -4.44
N ALA A 109 -8.56 -11.72 -5.76
CA ALA A 109 -9.43 -12.54 -6.61
C ALA A 109 -9.08 -14.03 -6.55
N ALA A 110 -7.77 -14.33 -6.49
CA ALA A 110 -7.25 -15.69 -6.41
C ALA A 110 -7.37 -16.33 -5.01
N ASN A 111 -7.50 -15.52 -3.94
CA ASN A 111 -7.41 -15.98 -2.54
C ASN A 111 -8.57 -15.46 -1.67
N LYS A 112 -9.78 -15.74 -2.05
CA LYS A 112 -11.00 -15.21 -1.39
C LYS A 112 -11.13 -15.63 0.08
N GLU A 113 -10.59 -16.79 0.45
CA GLU A 113 -10.65 -17.31 1.82
C GLU A 113 -9.61 -16.67 2.76
N ASN A 114 -8.51 -16.12 2.20
CA ASN A 114 -7.39 -15.58 2.95
C ASN A 114 -7.00 -14.18 2.43
N MET A 115 -7.99 -13.28 2.32
CA MET A 115 -7.81 -11.96 1.68
C MET A 115 -6.80 -11.07 2.40
N LEU A 116 -6.68 -11.15 3.73
CA LEU A 116 -5.72 -10.34 4.47
C LEU A 116 -4.28 -10.72 4.13
N GLU A 117 -3.99 -12.02 4.18
CA GLU A 117 -2.70 -12.58 3.83
C GLU A 117 -2.36 -12.34 2.35
N ALA A 118 -3.34 -12.47 1.47
CA ALA A 118 -3.20 -12.17 0.05
C ALA A 118 -2.86 -10.69 -0.20
N ALA A 119 -3.51 -9.78 0.51
CA ALA A 119 -3.20 -8.35 0.43
C ALA A 119 -1.78 -8.05 0.94
N ALA A 120 -1.38 -8.65 2.07
CA ALA A 120 -0.03 -8.50 2.61
C ALA A 120 1.03 -9.05 1.63
N ALA A 121 0.79 -10.23 1.05
CA ALA A 121 1.69 -10.81 0.05
C ALA A 121 1.84 -9.94 -1.20
N ALA A 122 0.75 -9.34 -1.71
CA ALA A 122 0.80 -8.41 -2.84
C ALA A 122 1.63 -7.16 -2.54
N VAL A 123 1.52 -6.61 -1.32
CA VAL A 123 2.31 -5.45 -0.89
C VAL A 123 3.79 -5.83 -0.73
N CYS A 124 4.09 -6.97 -0.08
CA CYS A 124 5.46 -7.49 0.01
C CYS A 124 6.08 -7.67 -1.38
N MET A 125 5.37 -8.36 -2.29
CA MET A 125 5.83 -8.57 -3.66
C MET A 125 6.17 -7.26 -4.35
N MET A 126 5.30 -6.26 -4.27
CA MET A 126 5.55 -4.96 -4.89
C MET A 126 6.77 -4.26 -4.29
N GLY A 127 6.94 -4.32 -2.98
CA GLY A 127 8.10 -3.78 -2.27
C GLY A 127 9.40 -4.48 -2.67
N ILE A 128 9.42 -5.80 -2.67
CA ILE A 128 10.57 -6.63 -3.10
C ILE A 128 10.94 -6.32 -4.57
N CYS A 129 9.94 -6.21 -5.45
CA CYS A 129 10.19 -5.83 -6.85
C CYS A 129 10.83 -4.44 -6.96
N GLY A 130 10.42 -3.48 -6.13
CA GLY A 130 11.05 -2.18 -6.02
C GLY A 130 12.51 -2.26 -5.56
N GLU A 131 12.81 -3.06 -4.55
CA GLU A 131 14.18 -3.31 -4.05
C GLU A 131 15.05 -3.99 -5.14
N LYS A 132 14.55 -5.04 -5.81
CA LYS A 132 15.23 -5.71 -6.92
C LYS A 132 15.50 -4.76 -8.10
N ALA A 133 14.54 -3.94 -8.45
CA ALA A 133 14.66 -2.93 -9.49
C ALA A 133 15.74 -1.89 -9.14
N LEU A 134 15.78 -1.43 -7.87
CA LEU A 134 16.80 -0.49 -7.41
C LEU A 134 18.20 -1.08 -7.50
N ALA A 135 18.37 -2.37 -7.16
CA ALA A 135 19.64 -3.06 -7.25
C ALA A 135 20.16 -3.20 -8.70
N ARG A 136 19.29 -3.12 -9.72
CA ARG A 136 19.66 -3.14 -11.14
C ARG A 136 20.08 -1.79 -11.68
N MET A 137 19.74 -0.68 -10.97
CA MET A 137 19.99 0.69 -11.43
C MET A 137 21.48 0.95 -11.64
N LYS A 138 21.79 1.59 -12.75
CA LYS A 138 23.12 2.12 -13.09
C LYS A 138 23.11 3.63 -12.94
N LYS A 139 24.29 4.24 -12.99
CA LYS A 139 24.47 5.70 -12.82
C LYS A 139 23.69 6.52 -13.86
N GLU A 140 23.54 5.97 -15.05
CA GLU A 140 22.88 6.62 -16.19
C GLU A 140 21.38 6.39 -16.23
N ASP A 141 20.84 5.48 -15.36
CA ASP A 141 19.42 5.17 -15.33
C ASP A 141 18.62 6.24 -14.60
N GLY A 142 17.42 6.50 -15.12
CA GLY A 142 16.46 7.41 -14.52
C GLY A 142 15.16 6.69 -14.12
N ASN A 143 14.15 7.48 -13.78
CA ASN A 143 12.84 6.97 -13.33
C ASN A 143 12.16 6.03 -14.35
N SER A 144 12.39 6.23 -15.66
CA SER A 144 11.83 5.36 -16.70
C SER A 144 12.46 3.98 -16.65
N SER A 145 13.79 3.88 -16.58
CA SER A 145 14.50 2.60 -16.42
C SER A 145 14.05 1.89 -15.15
N TYR A 146 13.99 2.60 -14.02
CA TYR A 146 13.56 2.05 -12.75
C TYR A 146 12.13 1.48 -12.82
N ARG A 147 11.19 2.22 -13.43
CA ARG A 147 9.82 1.73 -13.66
C ARG A 147 9.80 0.44 -14.46
N ASN A 148 10.58 0.37 -15.54
CA ASN A 148 10.66 -0.83 -16.37
C ASN A 148 11.26 -2.00 -15.59
N TYR A 149 12.29 -1.75 -14.77
CA TYR A 149 12.89 -2.78 -13.92
C TYR A 149 11.91 -3.30 -12.84
N ILE A 150 11.01 -2.46 -12.32
CA ILE A 150 9.92 -2.93 -11.44
C ILE A 150 8.99 -3.88 -12.20
N ILE A 151 8.58 -3.52 -13.42
CA ILE A 151 7.67 -4.34 -14.24
C ILE A 151 8.33 -5.68 -14.58
N ASP A 152 9.62 -5.67 -14.97
CA ASP A 152 10.41 -6.89 -15.20
C ASP A 152 10.52 -7.75 -13.93
N ALA A 153 10.71 -7.12 -12.77
CA ALA A 153 10.80 -7.84 -11.51
C ALA A 153 9.47 -8.50 -11.13
N VAL A 154 8.34 -7.85 -11.40
CA VAL A 154 7.00 -8.43 -11.21
C VAL A 154 6.79 -9.62 -12.14
N TYR A 155 7.17 -9.51 -13.42
CA TYR A 155 7.03 -10.60 -14.38
C TYR A 155 7.89 -11.83 -14.01
N ASN A 156 9.11 -11.61 -13.52
CA ASN A 156 10.05 -12.67 -13.17
C ASN A 156 9.98 -13.09 -11.68
N PHE A 157 8.95 -12.65 -10.95
CA PHE A 157 8.80 -12.95 -9.53
C PHE A 157 8.54 -14.44 -9.32
N SER A 158 9.23 -15.04 -8.34
CA SER A 158 9.12 -16.45 -7.98
C SER A 158 8.91 -16.62 -6.48
N GLU A 159 8.56 -17.84 -6.05
CA GLU A 159 8.34 -18.14 -4.63
C GLU A 159 9.58 -17.84 -3.77
N ILE A 160 10.78 -18.10 -4.30
CA ILE A 160 12.03 -17.85 -3.59
C ILE A 160 12.24 -16.34 -3.29
N ASP A 161 11.66 -15.46 -4.10
CA ASP A 161 11.75 -14.01 -3.85
C ASP A 161 11.00 -13.60 -2.58
N MET A 162 10.00 -14.38 -2.16
CA MET A 162 9.26 -14.13 -0.92
C MET A 162 10.08 -14.35 0.34
N GLU A 163 11.23 -15.02 0.27
CA GLU A 163 12.16 -15.12 1.40
C GLU A 163 12.72 -13.74 1.83
N ALA A 164 12.68 -12.77 0.92
CA ALA A 164 13.06 -11.38 1.20
C ALA A 164 11.93 -10.55 1.86
N ALA A 165 10.77 -11.15 2.18
CA ALA A 165 9.66 -10.44 2.82
C ALA A 165 10.04 -9.99 4.24
N LYS A 166 9.79 -8.72 4.53
CA LYS A 166 10.05 -8.07 5.83
C LYS A 166 8.72 -7.58 6.37
N TYR A 167 8.16 -8.31 7.32
CA TYR A 167 6.86 -7.96 7.90
C TYR A 167 6.75 -8.31 9.39
N GLU A 168 5.79 -7.67 10.04
CA GLU A 168 5.32 -7.98 11.40
C GLU A 168 3.79 -8.20 11.34
N LEU A 169 3.27 -9.08 12.22
CA LEU A 169 1.83 -9.37 12.42
C LEU A 169 1.40 -8.85 13.78
#